data_a75f3507b51ebbe9e2bc612693d8dbc0
#
_entry.id   a75f3507b51ebbe9e2bc612693d8dbc0
#
_cell.length_a   1.000
_cell.length_b   1.000
_cell.length_c   1.000
_cell.angle_alpha   90.00
_cell.angle_beta   90.00
_cell.angle_gamma   90.00
#
_symmetry.space_group_name_H-M   'P 1'
#
loop_
_entity.id
_entity.type
_entity.pdbx_description
1 polymer ?
#
loop_
_entity_poly.entity_id
_entity_poly.type
_entity_poly.pdbx_seq_one_letter_code
_entity_poly.pdbx_strand_id
1 'polypeptide(L)'
;MTNRGTLGPLRGWKILVPRGGTFGHDVAEAVRARGAFPITAPLINFASPAPDDSPRLMDALVRLERGEYDWLVVTSATAVDVMHSLQARVPESTRIAAAGETTATALSAGGFRVDFVPTHDNSAKGLLVEWRESGRRMPKINVLWLHSEHSKPSFANGLKRRGHNVDSVIAYRSVGVPAAESIQYDIRNGRIRGVLITSGSVAEQVRKQFSPIPDELLLAAIGPRTAKDARALGLRIDVIARQRSVASLLDGMEWYVCGEPLAETSALDLRELMRLEREELEGEVPPEDVPAVDEERPETGIIKLPPNADR
;
A
#
# COMPACT_ATOMS: atom_id res chain seq x y z
N MET A 1 0.69 18.38 -44.68
CA MET A 1 0.04 18.61 -43.39
C MET A 1 0.89 17.94 -42.33
N THR A 2 1.75 18.71 -41.71
CA THR A 2 2.68 18.26 -40.67
C THR A 2 1.90 17.97 -39.39
N ASN A 3 1.87 16.70 -39.02
CA ASN A 3 1.35 16.21 -37.74
C ASN A 3 2.19 16.86 -36.62
N ARG A 4 1.71 17.98 -36.08
CA ARG A 4 2.21 18.52 -34.80
C ARG A 4 1.72 17.56 -33.75
N GLY A 5 2.55 16.56 -33.41
CA GLY A 5 2.31 15.71 -32.24
C GLY A 5 2.04 16.62 -31.06
N THR A 6 0.83 16.53 -30.52
CA THR A 6 0.39 17.25 -29.32
C THR A 6 1.34 16.88 -28.20
N LEU A 7 2.16 17.85 -27.83
CA LEU A 7 3.12 17.72 -26.73
C LEU A 7 2.31 17.48 -25.46
N GLY A 8 2.55 16.34 -24.79
CA GLY A 8 1.81 15.97 -23.57
C GLY A 8 1.79 17.11 -22.53
N PRO A 9 0.71 17.23 -21.74
CA PRO A 9 0.51 18.33 -20.78
C PRO A 9 1.61 18.48 -19.75
N LEU A 10 2.26 17.38 -19.37
CA LEU A 10 3.37 17.36 -18.40
C LEU A 10 4.74 17.56 -19.05
N ARG A 11 4.80 17.80 -20.35
CA ARG A 11 6.10 17.99 -21.04
C ARG A 11 6.90 19.13 -20.43
N GLY A 12 8.17 18.83 -20.12
CA GLY A 12 9.09 19.78 -19.52
C GLY A 12 8.91 20.02 -18.03
N TRP A 13 7.90 19.39 -17.40
CA TRP A 13 7.77 19.48 -15.96
C TRP A 13 8.86 18.69 -15.26
N LYS A 14 9.44 19.25 -14.21
CA LYS A 14 10.19 18.48 -13.22
C LYS A 14 9.24 17.98 -12.16
N ILE A 15 9.19 16.66 -11.97
CA ILE A 15 8.30 15.99 -11.03
C ILE A 15 9.14 15.23 -10.00
N LEU A 16 8.95 15.52 -8.72
CA LEU A 16 9.62 14.82 -7.64
C LEU A 16 9.05 13.41 -7.48
N VAL A 17 9.92 12.42 -7.59
CA VAL A 17 9.65 11.00 -7.30
C VAL A 17 10.28 10.68 -5.94
N PRO A 18 9.50 10.66 -4.84
CA PRO A 18 10.02 10.58 -3.47
C PRO A 18 10.33 9.15 -3.03
N ARG A 19 10.60 8.26 -3.96
CA ARG A 19 10.92 6.85 -3.72
C ARG A 19 12.13 6.43 -4.53
N GLY A 20 12.96 5.57 -3.94
CA GLY A 20 14.07 4.92 -4.61
C GLY A 20 13.79 3.45 -4.96
N GLY A 21 14.85 2.71 -5.28
CA GLY A 21 14.77 1.30 -5.65
C GLY A 21 14.03 1.06 -6.96
N THR A 22 13.65 -0.18 -7.21
CA THR A 22 12.93 -0.60 -8.43
C THR A 22 11.64 0.19 -8.62
N PHE A 23 10.83 0.34 -7.57
CA PHE A 23 9.59 1.13 -7.66
C PHE A 23 9.84 2.59 -8.07
N GLY A 24 10.85 3.24 -7.48
CA GLY A 24 11.21 4.62 -7.85
C GLY A 24 11.71 4.72 -9.30
N HIS A 25 12.42 3.70 -9.78
CA HIS A 25 12.85 3.60 -11.18
C HIS A 25 11.65 3.50 -12.13
N ASP A 26 10.72 2.59 -11.86
CA ASP A 26 9.52 2.39 -12.69
C ASP A 26 8.65 3.65 -12.74
N VAL A 27 8.51 4.34 -11.61
CA VAL A 27 7.83 5.64 -11.55
C VAL A 27 8.55 6.68 -12.40
N ALA A 28 9.87 6.74 -12.34
CA ALA A 28 10.67 7.67 -13.13
C ALA A 28 10.52 7.41 -14.64
N GLU A 29 10.49 6.13 -15.06
CA GLU A 29 10.23 5.77 -16.46
C GLU A 29 8.82 6.20 -16.90
N ALA A 30 7.80 5.98 -16.07
CA ALA A 30 6.45 6.42 -16.37
C ALA A 30 6.32 7.94 -16.51
N VAL A 31 7.08 8.70 -15.72
CA VAL A 31 7.17 10.17 -15.82
C VAL A 31 7.85 10.58 -17.13
N ARG A 32 8.98 9.94 -17.50
CA ARG A 32 9.69 10.20 -18.78
C ARG A 32 8.81 9.91 -19.99
N ALA A 33 8.03 8.83 -19.95
CA ALA A 33 7.12 8.45 -21.03
C ALA A 33 6.08 9.54 -21.35
N ARG A 34 5.79 10.45 -20.40
CA ARG A 34 4.91 11.62 -20.59
C ARG A 34 5.66 12.90 -20.92
N GLY A 35 6.97 12.81 -21.25
CA GLY A 35 7.81 13.95 -21.62
C GLY A 35 8.20 14.86 -20.43
N ALA A 36 7.97 14.43 -19.21
CA ALA A 36 8.39 15.10 -17.99
C ALA A 36 9.79 14.62 -17.52
N PHE A 37 10.40 15.38 -16.62
CA PHE A 37 11.70 15.08 -16.02
C PHE A 37 11.53 14.59 -14.59
N PRO A 38 11.74 13.29 -14.31
CA PRO A 38 11.69 12.79 -12.94
C PRO A 38 12.91 13.27 -12.14
N ILE A 39 12.65 13.82 -10.96
CA ILE A 39 13.68 14.12 -9.96
C ILE A 39 13.54 13.04 -8.88
N THR A 40 14.35 12.00 -8.98
CA THR A 40 14.31 10.90 -8.01
C THR A 40 15.06 11.30 -6.75
N ALA A 41 14.33 11.49 -5.66
CA ALA A 41 14.89 11.78 -4.34
C ALA A 41 14.09 11.03 -3.28
N PRO A 42 14.56 9.88 -2.81
CA PRO A 42 13.90 9.15 -1.75
C PRO A 42 13.77 10.02 -0.49
N LEU A 43 12.53 10.28 -0.07
CA LEU A 43 12.25 11.00 1.17
C LEU A 43 12.04 10.07 2.36
N ILE A 44 11.88 8.77 2.09
CA ILE A 44 11.80 7.73 3.11
C ILE A 44 12.75 6.59 2.76
N ASN A 45 13.27 5.96 3.79
CA ASN A 45 13.96 4.69 3.72
C ASN A 45 13.29 3.71 4.68
N PHE A 46 13.58 2.44 4.54
CA PHE A 46 13.13 1.41 5.47
C PHE A 46 14.27 1.02 6.39
N ALA A 47 13.95 0.88 7.65
CA ALA A 47 14.88 0.48 8.69
C ALA A 47 14.29 -0.69 9.49
N SER A 48 15.16 -1.40 10.18
CA SER A 48 14.76 -2.40 11.18
C SER A 48 13.74 -1.82 12.15
N PRO A 49 12.94 -2.66 12.81
CA PRO A 49 12.04 -2.22 13.88
C PRO A 49 12.78 -1.39 14.93
N ALA A 50 12.02 -0.66 15.74
CA ALA A 50 12.59 0.02 16.90
C ALA A 50 13.29 -1.01 17.84
N PRO A 51 14.26 -0.59 18.66
CA PRO A 51 14.95 -1.49 19.58
C PRO A 51 14.02 -2.34 20.45
N ASP A 52 12.89 -1.77 20.86
CA ASP A 52 11.89 -2.47 21.69
C ASP A 52 11.06 -3.50 20.91
N ASP A 53 10.93 -3.34 19.58
CA ASP A 53 10.18 -4.25 18.70
C ASP A 53 11.06 -5.34 18.08
N SER A 54 12.37 -5.11 18.00
CA SER A 54 13.32 -6.07 17.39
C SER A 54 13.31 -7.43 18.09
N PRO A 55 13.30 -7.55 19.42
CA PRO A 55 13.24 -8.84 20.10
C PRO A 55 11.94 -9.60 19.77
N ARG A 56 10.80 -8.88 19.63
CA ARG A 56 9.51 -9.50 19.28
C ARG A 56 9.52 -10.07 17.86
N LEU A 57 10.18 -9.38 16.92
CA LEU A 57 10.35 -9.89 15.56
C LEU A 57 11.22 -11.16 15.56
N MET A 58 12.34 -11.16 16.28
CA MET A 58 13.23 -12.32 16.35
C MET A 58 12.54 -13.52 17.01
N ASP A 59 11.83 -13.31 18.12
CA ASP A 59 11.04 -14.37 18.78
C ASP A 59 9.97 -14.94 17.85
N ALA A 60 9.22 -14.09 17.16
CA ALA A 60 8.20 -14.52 16.21
C ALA A 60 8.79 -15.35 15.05
N LEU A 61 9.96 -14.98 14.53
CA LEU A 61 10.61 -15.75 13.48
C LEU A 61 11.12 -17.12 13.98
N VAL A 62 11.61 -17.19 15.21
CA VAL A 62 11.98 -18.49 15.84
C VAL A 62 10.75 -19.37 16.02
N ARG A 63 9.64 -18.81 16.48
CA ARG A 63 8.36 -19.54 16.63
C ARG A 63 7.81 -19.98 15.27
N LEU A 64 7.99 -19.14 14.23
CA LEU A 64 7.62 -19.48 12.86
C LEU A 64 8.40 -20.71 12.38
N GLU A 65 9.71 -20.73 12.55
CA GLU A 65 10.58 -21.86 12.16
C GLU A 65 10.20 -23.16 12.91
N ARG A 66 9.67 -23.05 14.14
CA ARG A 66 9.16 -24.19 14.91
C ARG A 66 7.79 -24.68 14.48
N GLY A 67 7.13 -24.01 13.52
CA GLY A 67 5.79 -24.36 13.05
C GLY A 67 4.66 -24.03 14.03
N GLU A 68 4.85 -23.01 14.89
CA GLU A 68 3.83 -22.60 15.86
C GLU A 68 2.70 -21.78 15.22
N TYR A 69 2.85 -21.40 13.96
CA TYR A 69 1.84 -20.65 13.21
C TYR A 69 1.27 -21.47 12.05
N ASP A 70 -0.06 -21.45 11.91
CA ASP A 70 -0.76 -22.04 10.78
C ASP A 70 -0.64 -21.16 9.51
N TRP A 71 -0.56 -19.84 9.72
CA TRP A 71 -0.44 -18.86 8.64
C TRP A 71 0.60 -17.78 8.94
N LEU A 72 1.36 -17.45 7.91
CA LEU A 72 2.17 -16.25 7.82
C LEU A 72 1.48 -15.26 6.87
N VAL A 73 1.19 -14.05 7.34
CA VAL A 73 0.62 -12.97 6.52
C VAL A 73 1.66 -11.89 6.32
N VAL A 74 1.93 -11.58 5.04
CA VAL A 74 2.89 -10.55 4.63
C VAL A 74 2.18 -9.50 3.82
N THR A 75 2.27 -8.24 4.22
CA THR A 75 1.49 -7.14 3.61
C THR A 75 2.31 -6.19 2.75
N SER A 76 3.62 -6.43 2.60
CA SER A 76 4.50 -5.61 1.76
C SER A 76 5.74 -6.38 1.30
N ALA A 77 6.28 -6.02 0.12
CA ALA A 77 7.56 -6.54 -0.36
C ALA A 77 8.72 -6.20 0.60
N THR A 78 8.69 -5.04 1.27
CA THR A 78 9.69 -4.67 2.27
C THR A 78 9.75 -5.66 3.45
N ALA A 79 8.61 -6.21 3.87
CA ALA A 79 8.61 -7.25 4.90
C ALA A 79 9.26 -8.55 4.39
N VAL A 80 9.14 -8.84 3.09
CA VAL A 80 9.86 -9.97 2.46
C VAL A 80 11.37 -9.73 2.48
N ASP A 81 11.83 -8.51 2.17
CA ASP A 81 13.26 -8.16 2.25
C ASP A 81 13.80 -8.35 3.67
N VAL A 82 13.01 -8.02 4.70
CA VAL A 82 13.36 -8.26 6.10
C VAL A 82 13.45 -9.77 6.39
N MET A 83 12.48 -10.55 5.93
CA MET A 83 12.51 -12.01 6.08
C MET A 83 13.78 -12.59 5.47
N HIS A 84 14.19 -12.12 4.29
CA HIS A 84 15.44 -12.55 3.65
C HIS A 84 16.67 -12.13 4.44
N SER A 85 16.76 -10.89 4.87
CA SER A 85 17.91 -10.35 5.60
C SER A 85 18.12 -11.09 6.93
N LEU A 86 17.04 -11.56 7.54
CA LEU A 86 17.03 -12.34 8.78
C LEU A 86 17.06 -13.85 8.54
N GLN A 87 17.17 -14.29 7.28
CA GLN A 87 17.20 -15.71 6.88
C GLN A 87 16.00 -16.50 7.45
N ALA A 88 14.81 -15.88 7.47
CA ALA A 88 13.61 -16.48 8.00
C ALA A 88 13.28 -17.79 7.27
N ARG A 89 12.96 -18.84 8.04
CA ARG A 89 12.53 -20.12 7.52
C ARG A 89 11.05 -20.33 7.81
N VAL A 90 10.31 -20.68 6.76
CA VAL A 90 8.90 -20.99 6.86
C VAL A 90 8.72 -22.48 6.61
N PRO A 91 8.24 -23.25 7.61
CA PRO A 91 8.01 -24.67 7.43
C PRO A 91 6.85 -24.95 6.48
N GLU A 92 6.84 -26.10 5.83
CA GLU A 92 5.78 -26.50 4.89
C GLU A 92 4.38 -26.56 5.52
N SER A 93 4.32 -26.74 6.83
CA SER A 93 3.06 -26.74 7.60
C SER A 93 2.44 -25.35 7.70
N THR A 94 3.21 -24.27 7.53
CA THR A 94 2.73 -22.89 7.60
C THR A 94 2.38 -22.38 6.21
N ARG A 95 1.13 -21.95 6.01
CA ARG A 95 0.67 -21.34 4.77
C ARG A 95 1.04 -19.86 4.73
N ILE A 96 1.24 -19.32 3.51
CA ILE A 96 1.61 -17.92 3.33
C ILE A 96 0.51 -17.18 2.57
N ALA A 97 0.08 -16.04 3.15
CA ALA A 97 -0.81 -15.10 2.48
C ALA A 97 -0.10 -13.78 2.20
N ALA A 98 -0.20 -13.29 0.97
CA ALA A 98 0.28 -11.99 0.54
C ALA A 98 -0.88 -11.01 0.38
N ALA A 99 -0.72 -9.75 0.80
CA ALA A 99 -1.77 -8.73 0.66
C ALA A 99 -2.01 -8.26 -0.78
N GLY A 100 -1.19 -8.66 -1.74
CA GLY A 100 -1.35 -8.32 -3.15
C GLY A 100 -0.22 -8.86 -4.00
N GLU A 101 -0.37 -8.74 -5.32
CA GLU A 101 0.50 -9.31 -6.36
C GLU A 101 1.98 -8.94 -6.19
N THR A 102 2.28 -7.67 -5.91
CA THR A 102 3.68 -7.23 -5.72
C THR A 102 4.35 -7.97 -4.56
N THR A 103 3.61 -8.19 -3.46
CA THR A 103 4.13 -8.94 -2.31
C THR A 103 4.25 -10.43 -2.62
N ALA A 104 3.28 -10.98 -3.35
CA ALA A 104 3.30 -12.38 -3.79
C ALA A 104 4.50 -12.66 -4.71
N THR A 105 4.75 -11.76 -5.68
CA THR A 105 5.91 -11.84 -6.57
C THR A 105 7.23 -11.80 -5.78
N ALA A 106 7.36 -10.89 -4.81
CA ALA A 106 8.55 -10.80 -3.96
C ALA A 106 8.76 -12.09 -3.13
N LEU A 107 7.69 -12.64 -2.55
CA LEU A 107 7.74 -13.91 -1.81
C LEU A 107 8.19 -15.07 -2.71
N SER A 108 7.59 -15.18 -3.91
CA SER A 108 7.94 -16.24 -4.86
C SER A 108 9.38 -16.11 -5.36
N ALA A 109 9.84 -14.91 -5.65
CA ALA A 109 11.24 -14.64 -6.02
C ALA A 109 12.21 -15.01 -4.89
N GLY A 110 11.73 -14.90 -3.64
CA GLY A 110 12.45 -15.32 -2.45
C GLY A 110 12.38 -16.80 -2.12
N GLY A 111 11.77 -17.61 -2.97
CA GLY A 111 11.63 -19.05 -2.76
C GLY A 111 10.51 -19.46 -1.81
N PHE A 112 9.62 -18.54 -1.41
CA PHE A 112 8.47 -18.85 -0.57
C PHE A 112 7.26 -19.21 -1.41
N ARG A 113 6.54 -20.28 -1.04
CA ARG A 113 5.29 -20.64 -1.69
C ARG A 113 4.14 -19.79 -1.15
N VAL A 114 3.48 -19.02 -2.02
CA VAL A 114 2.31 -18.24 -1.65
C VAL A 114 1.04 -19.07 -1.84
N ASP A 115 0.24 -19.20 -0.78
CA ASP A 115 -0.98 -20.00 -0.77
C ASP A 115 -2.25 -19.15 -0.98
N PHE A 116 -2.19 -17.84 -0.67
CA PHE A 116 -3.33 -16.95 -0.83
C PHE A 116 -2.93 -15.51 -1.18
N VAL A 117 -3.62 -14.94 -2.17
CA VAL A 117 -3.55 -13.53 -2.57
C VAL A 117 -4.98 -13.04 -2.82
N PRO A 118 -5.43 -11.90 -2.30
CA PRO A 118 -6.76 -11.37 -2.60
C PRO A 118 -6.86 -10.97 -4.07
N THR A 119 -8.03 -11.17 -4.66
CA THR A 119 -8.26 -10.97 -6.11
C THR A 119 -8.86 -9.60 -6.45
N HIS A 120 -9.55 -8.96 -5.49
CA HIS A 120 -10.30 -7.73 -5.74
C HIS A 120 -9.66 -6.47 -5.15
N ASP A 121 -9.02 -6.61 -3.99
CA ASP A 121 -8.40 -5.48 -3.28
C ASP A 121 -7.03 -5.89 -2.75
N ASN A 122 -5.97 -5.42 -3.41
CA ASN A 122 -4.58 -5.67 -3.04
C ASN A 122 -4.19 -4.92 -1.73
N SER A 123 -4.84 -5.26 -0.63
CA SER A 123 -4.63 -4.64 0.68
C SER A 123 -4.86 -5.64 1.83
N ALA A 124 -4.43 -5.27 3.04
CA ALA A 124 -4.75 -6.03 4.25
C ALA A 124 -6.26 -6.13 4.51
N LYS A 125 -7.04 -5.13 4.05
CA LYS A 125 -8.51 -5.16 4.11
C LYS A 125 -9.07 -6.20 3.13
N GLY A 126 -8.63 -6.16 1.85
CA GLY A 126 -9.04 -7.14 0.86
C GLY A 126 -8.70 -8.57 1.29
N LEU A 127 -7.49 -8.74 1.85
CA LEU A 127 -7.08 -10.01 2.44
C LEU A 127 -8.08 -10.48 3.52
N LEU A 128 -8.49 -9.58 4.43
CA LEU A 128 -9.44 -9.91 5.50
C LEU A 128 -10.84 -10.23 4.95
N VAL A 129 -11.31 -9.49 3.93
CA VAL A 129 -12.62 -9.70 3.30
C VAL A 129 -12.66 -11.03 2.56
N GLU A 130 -11.61 -11.32 1.78
CA GLU A 130 -11.53 -12.55 0.99
C GLU A 130 -11.00 -13.75 1.80
N TRP A 131 -10.57 -13.54 3.06
CA TRP A 131 -10.19 -14.60 3.98
C TRP A 131 -11.43 -15.43 4.34
N ARG A 132 -11.83 -16.30 3.42
CA ARG A 132 -13.01 -17.13 3.58
C ARG A 132 -12.68 -18.36 4.43
N GLU A 133 -13.44 -18.47 5.48
CA GLU A 133 -13.68 -19.74 6.13
C GLU A 133 -14.60 -20.55 5.19
N SER A 134 -14.15 -21.71 4.74
CA SER A 134 -14.95 -22.61 3.91
C SER A 134 -16.11 -23.20 4.72
N GLY A 135 -17.15 -22.40 5.03
CA GLY A 135 -18.46 -22.84 5.55
C GLY A 135 -18.50 -23.77 6.76
N ARG A 136 -17.36 -24.26 7.23
CA ARG A 136 -17.22 -25.03 8.47
C ARG A 136 -16.62 -24.15 9.55
N ARG A 137 -17.10 -24.30 10.79
CA ARG A 137 -16.46 -23.69 11.94
C ARG A 137 -14.98 -24.09 11.95
N MET A 138 -14.12 -23.19 11.45
CA MET A 138 -12.68 -23.47 11.39
C MET A 138 -12.14 -23.59 12.81
N PRO A 139 -11.23 -24.52 13.06
CA PRO A 139 -10.49 -24.54 14.31
C PRO A 139 -9.79 -23.20 14.51
N LYS A 140 -9.60 -22.81 15.74
CA LYS A 140 -8.83 -21.62 16.09
C LYS A 140 -7.42 -21.78 15.50
N ILE A 141 -7.00 -20.83 14.64
CA ILE A 141 -5.69 -20.82 14.00
C ILE A 141 -4.78 -19.76 14.63
N ASN A 142 -3.48 -19.99 14.52
CA ASN A 142 -2.42 -19.07 14.92
C ASN A 142 -1.88 -18.37 13.67
N VAL A 143 -1.92 -17.05 13.64
CA VAL A 143 -1.51 -16.23 12.51
C VAL A 143 -0.37 -15.33 12.94
N LEU A 144 0.77 -15.39 12.24
CA LEU A 144 1.80 -14.37 12.31
C LEU A 144 1.53 -13.32 11.21
N TRP A 145 1.35 -12.06 11.61
CA TRP A 145 1.23 -10.96 10.67
C TRP A 145 2.46 -10.06 10.75
N LEU A 146 3.28 -10.08 9.68
CA LEU A 146 4.42 -9.20 9.51
C LEU A 146 4.00 -7.93 8.75
N HIS A 147 4.23 -6.76 9.38
CA HIS A 147 3.74 -5.51 8.86
C HIS A 147 4.66 -4.32 9.17
N SER A 148 4.35 -3.16 8.58
CA SER A 148 5.05 -1.92 8.90
C SER A 148 4.54 -1.32 10.22
N GLU A 149 5.38 -0.52 10.89
CA GLU A 149 5.04 0.26 12.09
C GLU A 149 3.74 1.06 11.93
N HIS A 150 3.47 1.61 10.73
CA HIS A 150 2.29 2.42 10.44
C HIS A 150 1.05 1.62 9.99
N SER A 151 1.10 0.29 10.07
CA SER A 151 -0.04 -0.54 9.70
C SER A 151 -1.17 -0.40 10.73
N LYS A 152 -2.41 -0.24 10.25
CA LYS A 152 -3.56 -0.18 11.14
C LYS A 152 -3.88 -1.56 11.71
N PRO A 153 -4.31 -1.64 12.98
CA PRO A 153 -4.61 -2.91 13.64
C PRO A 153 -5.89 -3.59 13.13
N SER A 154 -6.61 -2.98 12.18
CA SER A 154 -7.90 -3.47 11.67
C SER A 154 -7.84 -4.90 11.16
N PHE A 155 -6.76 -5.31 10.49
CA PHE A 155 -6.57 -6.69 10.01
C PHE A 155 -6.48 -7.68 11.19
N ALA A 156 -5.57 -7.44 12.13
CA ALA A 156 -5.41 -8.29 13.30
C ALA A 156 -6.68 -8.34 14.14
N ASN A 157 -7.32 -7.18 14.35
CA ASN A 157 -8.59 -7.11 15.11
C ASN A 157 -9.71 -7.87 14.39
N GLY A 158 -9.77 -7.81 13.06
CA GLY A 158 -10.73 -8.56 12.26
C GLY A 158 -10.58 -10.08 12.42
N LEU A 159 -9.36 -10.59 12.39
CA LEU A 159 -9.10 -12.03 12.62
C LEU A 159 -9.36 -12.44 14.09
N LYS A 160 -8.96 -11.59 15.05
CA LYS A 160 -9.23 -11.84 16.48
C LYS A 160 -10.73 -11.92 16.78
N ARG A 161 -11.56 -11.05 16.18
CA ARG A 161 -13.03 -11.12 16.28
C ARG A 161 -13.61 -12.42 15.72
N ARG A 162 -12.93 -13.05 14.77
CA ARG A 162 -13.28 -14.37 14.21
C ARG A 162 -12.78 -15.55 15.07
N GLY A 163 -12.16 -15.27 16.21
CA GLY A 163 -11.70 -16.29 17.16
C GLY A 163 -10.28 -16.78 16.93
N HIS A 164 -9.53 -16.20 16.00
CA HIS A 164 -8.15 -16.59 15.72
C HIS A 164 -7.15 -15.92 16.66
N ASN A 165 -6.01 -16.57 16.89
CA ASN A 165 -4.87 -15.96 17.55
C ASN A 165 -4.05 -15.20 16.51
N VAL A 166 -3.69 -13.94 16.78
CA VAL A 166 -2.89 -13.14 15.87
C VAL A 166 -1.74 -12.49 16.60
N ASP A 167 -0.53 -12.88 16.22
CA ASP A 167 0.69 -12.16 16.56
C ASP A 167 0.92 -11.09 15.50
N SER A 168 0.72 -9.85 15.91
CA SER A 168 0.94 -8.66 15.08
C SER A 168 2.35 -8.15 15.36
N VAL A 169 3.24 -8.25 14.39
CA VAL A 169 4.67 -8.02 14.57
C VAL A 169 5.18 -7.00 13.56
N ILE A 170 5.79 -5.93 14.07
CA ILE A 170 6.42 -4.90 13.25
C ILE A 170 7.70 -5.48 12.64
N ALA A 171 7.70 -5.64 11.31
CA ALA A 171 8.84 -6.12 10.57
C ALA A 171 9.83 -4.99 10.22
N TYR A 172 9.32 -3.77 10.00
CA TYR A 172 10.14 -2.63 9.61
C TYR A 172 9.43 -1.30 9.94
N ARG A 173 10.21 -0.23 9.95
CA ARG A 173 9.71 1.15 10.07
C ARG A 173 10.15 1.99 8.89
N SER A 174 9.36 3.03 8.59
CA SER A 174 9.71 4.05 7.63
C SER A 174 10.45 5.18 8.33
N VAL A 175 11.66 5.48 7.88
CA VAL A 175 12.46 6.60 8.40
C VAL A 175 12.58 7.69 7.36
N GLY A 176 12.45 8.94 7.77
CA GLY A 176 12.62 10.09 6.90
C GLY A 176 14.08 10.21 6.43
N VAL A 177 14.25 10.55 5.16
CA VAL A 177 15.54 10.87 4.55
C VAL A 177 15.52 12.34 4.15
N PRO A 178 16.49 13.16 4.59
CA PRO A 178 16.57 14.55 4.18
C PRO A 178 16.76 14.68 2.66
N ALA A 179 15.95 15.51 2.03
CA ALA A 179 16.15 15.89 0.65
C ALA A 179 17.38 16.82 0.54
N ALA A 180 18.12 16.70 -0.55
CA ALA A 180 19.23 17.60 -0.83
C ALA A 180 18.74 19.07 -0.87
N GLU A 181 19.58 20.00 -0.43
CA GLU A 181 19.25 21.45 -0.39
C GLU A 181 18.86 21.98 -1.78
N SER A 182 19.49 21.45 -2.84
CA SER A 182 19.16 21.79 -4.23
C SER A 182 17.70 21.46 -4.59
N ILE A 183 17.16 20.35 -4.08
CA ILE A 183 15.77 19.96 -4.29
C ILE A 183 14.83 20.89 -3.53
N GLN A 184 15.14 21.19 -2.28
CA GLN A 184 14.38 22.16 -1.50
C GLN A 184 14.37 23.54 -2.16
N TYR A 185 15.52 23.98 -2.67
CA TYR A 185 15.65 25.21 -3.41
C TYR A 185 14.82 25.19 -4.72
N ASP A 186 14.88 24.10 -5.49
CA ASP A 186 14.13 23.95 -6.74
C ASP A 186 12.61 23.92 -6.53
N ILE A 187 12.14 23.34 -5.42
CA ILE A 187 10.71 23.39 -5.02
C ILE A 187 10.31 24.83 -4.70
N ARG A 188 11.05 25.52 -3.81
CA ARG A 188 10.74 26.91 -3.41
C ARG A 188 10.73 27.90 -4.56
N ASN A 189 11.50 27.64 -5.60
CA ASN A 189 11.62 28.51 -6.78
C ASN A 189 10.78 28.03 -7.98
N GLY A 190 9.83 27.12 -7.78
CA GLY A 190 8.91 26.63 -8.80
C GLY A 190 9.57 25.85 -9.94
N ARG A 191 10.83 25.41 -9.78
CA ARG A 191 11.54 24.59 -10.78
C ARG A 191 11.06 23.14 -10.78
N ILE A 192 10.68 22.62 -9.64
CA ILE A 192 9.93 21.37 -9.49
C ILE A 192 8.47 21.76 -9.37
N ARG A 193 7.63 21.25 -10.28
CA ARG A 193 6.23 21.65 -10.42
C ARG A 193 5.25 20.61 -9.91
N GLY A 194 5.70 19.39 -9.64
CA GLY A 194 4.83 18.32 -9.11
C GLY A 194 5.55 17.41 -8.13
N VAL A 195 4.81 16.88 -7.16
CA VAL A 195 5.28 15.89 -6.19
C VAL A 195 4.31 14.72 -6.15
N LEU A 196 4.82 13.50 -6.31
CA LEU A 196 4.02 12.28 -6.23
C LEU A 196 3.98 11.80 -4.76
N ILE A 197 2.81 11.82 -4.14
CA ILE A 197 2.61 11.35 -2.77
C ILE A 197 2.09 9.91 -2.81
N THR A 198 2.99 8.96 -2.58
CA THR A 198 2.72 7.52 -2.73
C THR A 198 2.34 6.82 -1.42
N SER A 199 2.46 7.50 -0.28
CA SER A 199 2.09 6.97 1.05
C SER A 199 1.96 8.08 2.09
N GLY A 200 1.33 7.78 3.23
CA GLY A 200 1.28 8.69 4.38
C GLY A 200 2.66 9.08 4.89
N SER A 201 3.62 8.16 4.93
CA SER A 201 5.00 8.46 5.36
C SER A 201 5.70 9.44 4.40
N VAL A 202 5.43 9.34 3.08
CA VAL A 202 5.92 10.33 2.10
C VAL A 202 5.25 11.68 2.33
N ALA A 203 3.93 11.70 2.59
CA ALA A 203 3.20 12.94 2.88
C ALA A 203 3.79 13.66 4.11
N GLU A 204 4.11 12.91 5.16
CA GLU A 204 4.75 13.44 6.36
C GLU A 204 6.09 14.11 6.03
N GLN A 205 6.94 13.46 5.23
CA GLN A 205 8.22 14.02 4.83
C GLN A 205 8.07 15.23 3.90
N VAL A 206 7.11 15.23 2.99
CA VAL A 206 6.79 16.40 2.16
C VAL A 206 6.38 17.58 3.04
N ARG A 207 5.49 17.35 4.02
CA ARG A 207 5.09 18.38 4.99
C ARG A 207 6.26 18.91 5.80
N LYS A 208 7.10 18.01 6.31
CA LYS A 208 8.23 18.35 7.19
C LYS A 208 9.33 19.12 6.47
N GLN A 209 9.63 18.75 5.22
CA GLN A 209 10.85 19.25 4.55
C GLN A 209 10.58 20.40 3.59
N PHE A 210 9.35 20.52 3.06
CA PHE A 210 9.03 21.50 2.02
C PHE A 210 8.02 22.57 2.43
N SER A 211 7.57 22.58 3.69
CA SER A 211 6.70 23.66 4.17
C SER A 211 7.47 24.98 4.37
N PRO A 212 6.84 26.13 4.03
CA PRO A 212 5.51 26.25 3.41
C PRO A 212 5.49 25.72 1.98
N ILE A 213 4.41 24.99 1.63
CA ILE A 213 4.24 24.43 0.28
C ILE A 213 3.88 25.57 -0.69
N PRO A 214 4.64 25.79 -1.79
CA PRO A 214 4.29 26.79 -2.80
C PRO A 214 2.90 26.50 -3.43
N ASP A 215 2.14 27.54 -3.73
CA ASP A 215 0.80 27.40 -4.33
C ASP A 215 0.83 26.76 -5.72
N GLU A 216 1.90 26.98 -6.47
CA GLU A 216 2.10 26.42 -7.82
C GLU A 216 2.59 24.98 -7.82
N LEU A 217 3.00 24.45 -6.65
CA LEU A 217 3.45 23.06 -6.54
C LEU A 217 2.27 22.13 -6.50
N LEU A 218 2.11 21.30 -7.52
CA LEU A 218 1.05 20.31 -7.61
C LEU A 218 1.40 19.10 -6.75
N LEU A 219 0.51 18.76 -5.79
CA LEU A 219 0.62 17.60 -4.95
C LEU A 219 -0.37 16.51 -5.39
N ALA A 220 0.16 15.38 -5.87
CA ALA A 220 -0.64 14.29 -6.43
C ALA A 220 -0.56 13.04 -5.57
N ALA A 221 -1.69 12.57 -5.01
CA ALA A 221 -1.79 11.40 -4.16
C ALA A 221 -2.17 10.14 -4.95
N ILE A 222 -1.51 9.02 -4.65
CA ILE A 222 -1.71 7.71 -5.33
C ILE A 222 -3.10 7.11 -5.09
N GLY A 223 -3.88 7.65 -4.18
CA GLY A 223 -5.23 7.18 -3.90
C GLY A 223 -5.87 7.89 -2.70
N PRO A 224 -7.18 7.65 -2.46
CA PRO A 224 -7.98 8.37 -1.47
C PRO A 224 -7.41 8.28 -0.06
N ARG A 225 -6.94 7.10 0.35
CA ARG A 225 -6.34 6.90 1.67
C ARG A 225 -5.11 7.77 1.90
N THR A 226 -4.19 7.81 0.93
CA THR A 226 -2.98 8.66 1.00
C THR A 226 -3.36 10.14 1.01
N ALA A 227 -4.39 10.52 0.25
CA ALA A 227 -4.92 11.89 0.24
C ALA A 227 -5.51 12.28 1.61
N LYS A 228 -6.27 11.37 2.25
CA LYS A 228 -6.80 11.59 3.60
C LYS A 228 -5.68 11.80 4.62
N ASP A 229 -4.69 10.90 4.64
CA ASP A 229 -3.55 10.99 5.56
C ASP A 229 -2.75 12.30 5.31
N ALA A 230 -2.54 12.70 4.05
CA ALA A 230 -1.85 13.94 3.70
C ALA A 230 -2.64 15.20 4.10
N ARG A 231 -3.96 15.22 3.90
CA ARG A 231 -4.83 16.32 4.34
C ARG A 231 -4.88 16.46 5.85
N ALA A 232 -4.85 15.35 6.59
CA ALA A 232 -4.75 15.36 8.06
C ALA A 232 -3.44 16.00 8.55
N LEU A 233 -2.38 15.97 7.74
CA LEU A 233 -1.12 16.67 7.98
C LEU A 233 -1.14 18.14 7.52
N GLY A 234 -2.26 18.64 7.01
CA GLY A 234 -2.41 20.01 6.50
C GLY A 234 -1.85 20.23 5.09
N LEU A 235 -1.63 19.18 4.32
CA LEU A 235 -1.24 19.30 2.91
C LEU A 235 -2.49 19.50 2.03
N ARG A 236 -2.40 20.46 1.09
CA ARG A 236 -3.33 20.54 -0.03
C ARG A 236 -3.04 19.38 -0.98
N ILE A 237 -4.05 18.62 -1.36
CA ILE A 237 -3.93 17.59 -2.40
C ILE A 237 -4.76 18.01 -3.60
N ASP A 238 -4.09 18.22 -4.71
CA ASP A 238 -4.64 18.77 -5.94
C ASP A 238 -5.19 17.65 -6.84
N VAL A 239 -4.53 16.49 -6.83
CA VAL A 239 -4.88 15.33 -7.66
C VAL A 239 -4.91 14.06 -6.81
N ILE A 240 -5.94 13.24 -7.03
CA ILE A 240 -6.03 11.89 -6.47
C ILE A 240 -6.20 10.91 -7.63
N ALA A 241 -5.38 9.87 -7.69
CA ALA A 241 -5.48 8.86 -8.73
C ALA A 241 -6.80 8.08 -8.61
N ARG A 242 -7.50 7.88 -9.73
CA ARG A 242 -8.76 7.10 -9.79
C ARG A 242 -8.54 5.62 -9.46
N GLN A 243 -7.40 5.09 -9.84
CA GLN A 243 -6.94 3.75 -9.51
C GLN A 243 -5.62 3.87 -8.75
N ARG A 244 -5.36 2.98 -7.81
CA ARG A 244 -4.11 2.99 -7.03
C ARG A 244 -2.93 2.53 -7.88
N SER A 245 -2.61 3.33 -8.91
CA SER A 245 -1.49 3.08 -9.83
C SER A 245 -0.79 4.38 -10.23
N VAL A 246 0.49 4.27 -10.57
CA VAL A 246 1.30 5.40 -11.05
C VAL A 246 0.75 5.95 -12.36
N ALA A 247 0.29 5.08 -13.27
CA ALA A 247 -0.30 5.48 -14.53
C ALA A 247 -1.51 6.39 -14.31
N SER A 248 -2.48 5.94 -13.48
CA SER A 248 -3.67 6.71 -13.15
C SER A 248 -3.36 8.02 -12.41
N LEU A 249 -2.28 8.04 -11.60
CA LEU A 249 -1.83 9.26 -10.93
C LEU A 249 -1.32 10.30 -11.93
N LEU A 250 -0.50 9.89 -12.86
CA LEU A 250 0.04 10.78 -13.90
C LEU A 250 -1.04 11.24 -14.88
N ASP A 251 -1.99 10.36 -15.24
CA ASP A 251 -3.17 10.74 -16.05
C ASP A 251 -4.01 11.83 -15.34
N GLY A 252 -4.21 11.68 -14.03
CA GLY A 252 -4.89 12.70 -13.21
C GLY A 252 -4.15 14.03 -13.20
N MET A 253 -2.81 14.02 -13.16
CA MET A 253 -2.00 15.24 -13.26
C MET A 253 -2.14 15.92 -14.64
N GLU A 254 -2.16 15.14 -15.73
CA GLU A 254 -2.35 15.65 -17.08
C GLU A 254 -3.71 16.32 -17.25
N TRP A 255 -4.77 15.71 -16.75
CA TRP A 255 -6.12 16.31 -16.76
C TRP A 255 -6.19 17.62 -15.95
N TYR A 256 -5.60 17.62 -14.76
CA TYR A 256 -5.54 18.82 -13.94
C TYR A 256 -4.86 19.99 -14.67
N VAL A 257 -3.75 19.71 -15.35
CA VAL A 257 -2.99 20.72 -16.12
C VAL A 257 -3.75 21.21 -17.35
N CYS A 258 -4.52 20.35 -18.01
CA CYS A 258 -5.38 20.72 -19.14
C CYS A 258 -6.57 21.59 -18.76
N GLY A 259 -6.85 21.75 -17.48
CA GLY A 259 -8.03 22.50 -17.02
C GLY A 259 -9.36 21.77 -17.27
N GLU A 260 -9.32 20.46 -17.55
CA GLU A 260 -10.54 19.67 -17.63
C GLU A 260 -11.15 19.52 -16.24
N PRO A 261 -12.48 19.69 -16.11
CA PRO A 261 -13.11 19.69 -14.81
C PRO A 261 -12.99 18.33 -14.15
N LEU A 262 -12.33 18.29 -12.98
CA LEU A 262 -12.25 17.14 -12.07
C LEU A 262 -13.61 16.77 -11.44
N ALA A 263 -14.72 17.27 -12.01
CA ALA A 263 -16.06 17.20 -11.41
C ALA A 263 -16.51 15.78 -11.04
N GLU A 264 -16.14 14.77 -11.84
CA GLU A 264 -16.43 13.36 -11.50
C GLU A 264 -15.44 12.78 -10.50
N THR A 265 -14.17 13.20 -10.57
CA THR A 265 -13.10 12.73 -9.66
C THR A 265 -13.35 13.21 -8.24
N SER A 266 -13.75 14.48 -8.05
CA SER A 266 -14.01 15.04 -6.73
C SER A 266 -15.23 14.42 -6.04
N ALA A 267 -16.27 14.04 -6.79
CA ALA A 267 -17.47 13.39 -6.25
C ALA A 267 -17.22 11.91 -5.86
N LEU A 268 -16.42 11.18 -6.66
CA LEU A 268 -15.99 9.82 -6.34
C LEU A 268 -15.02 9.80 -5.15
N ASP A 269 -14.07 10.73 -5.12
CA ASP A 269 -13.13 10.91 -4.02
C ASP A 269 -13.84 11.26 -2.71
N LEU A 270 -14.84 12.15 -2.75
CA LEU A 270 -15.60 12.52 -1.57
C LEU A 270 -16.41 11.33 -1.03
N ARG A 271 -17.06 10.57 -1.92
CA ARG A 271 -17.77 9.34 -1.53
C ARG A 271 -16.85 8.28 -0.94
N GLU A 272 -15.68 8.10 -1.53
CA GLU A 272 -14.69 7.14 -1.05
C GLU A 272 -14.08 7.60 0.30
N LEU A 273 -13.79 8.89 0.46
CA LEU A 273 -13.37 9.47 1.73
C LEU A 273 -14.45 9.32 2.80
N MET A 274 -15.71 9.60 2.48
CA MET A 274 -16.85 9.41 3.38
C MET A 274 -17.05 7.92 3.74
N ARG A 275 -16.82 7.02 2.78
CA ARG A 275 -16.83 5.58 3.03
C ARG A 275 -15.74 5.17 4.00
N LEU A 276 -14.51 5.64 3.80
CA LEU A 276 -13.38 5.38 4.68
C LEU A 276 -13.59 5.95 6.09
N GLU A 277 -14.23 7.13 6.21
CA GLU A 277 -14.61 7.72 7.50
C GLU A 277 -15.68 6.90 8.21
N ARG A 278 -16.70 6.46 7.48
CA ARG A 278 -17.75 5.59 8.02
C ARG A 278 -17.17 4.26 8.50
N GLU A 279 -16.30 3.63 7.71
CA GLU A 279 -15.64 2.37 8.07
C GLU A 279 -14.73 2.51 9.31
N GLU A 280 -14.14 3.68 9.55
CA GLU A 280 -13.39 3.97 10.78
C GLU A 280 -14.32 4.12 11.99
N LEU A 281 -15.49 4.73 11.82
CA LEU A 281 -16.50 4.88 12.86
C LEU A 281 -17.23 3.55 13.15
N GLU A 282 -17.57 2.77 12.11
CA GLU A 282 -18.24 1.47 12.25
C GLU A 282 -17.30 0.37 12.78
N GLY A 283 -15.98 0.55 12.73
CA GLY A 283 -15.00 -0.31 13.39
C GLY A 283 -15.10 -0.30 14.93
N GLU A 284 -15.87 0.62 15.52
CA GLU A 284 -16.16 0.74 16.95
C GLU A 284 -17.52 0.17 17.38
N VAL A 285 -18.34 -0.34 16.45
CA VAL A 285 -19.69 -0.88 16.78
C VAL A 285 -19.57 -2.34 17.17
N PRO A 286 -20.15 -2.75 18.32
CA PRO A 286 -20.24 -4.16 18.72
C PRO A 286 -21.13 -4.96 17.74
N PRO A 287 -20.93 -6.27 17.63
CA PRO A 287 -21.75 -7.09 16.75
C PRO A 287 -23.13 -7.32 17.38
N GLU A 288 -24.11 -6.51 17.05
CA GLU A 288 -25.50 -6.85 17.21
C GLU A 288 -26.14 -6.99 15.83
N ASP A 289 -26.72 -8.18 15.62
CA ASP A 289 -27.66 -8.57 14.57
C ASP A 289 -27.15 -8.54 13.11
N VAL A 290 -26.50 -9.63 12.74
CA VAL A 290 -26.57 -10.10 11.36
C VAL A 290 -27.86 -10.96 11.26
N PRO A 291 -28.92 -10.53 10.53
CA PRO A 291 -30.06 -11.38 10.29
C PRO A 291 -29.59 -12.61 9.51
N ALA A 292 -30.11 -13.78 9.92
CA ALA A 292 -29.94 -15.01 9.19
C ALA A 292 -30.42 -14.81 7.75
N VAL A 293 -29.48 -14.85 6.81
CA VAL A 293 -29.81 -14.82 5.38
C VAL A 293 -30.28 -16.22 5.03
N ASP A 294 -31.58 -16.31 4.62
CA ASP A 294 -32.21 -17.48 4.04
C ASP A 294 -31.37 -18.07 2.92
N GLU A 295 -31.35 -19.39 2.93
CA GLU A 295 -30.71 -20.22 1.91
C GLU A 295 -31.38 -20.02 0.55
N GLU A 296 -30.78 -19.20 -0.33
CA GLU A 296 -30.89 -19.43 -1.77
C GLU A 296 -29.52 -19.23 -2.43
N ARG A 297 -28.97 -20.37 -2.89
CA ARG A 297 -27.72 -20.44 -3.65
C ARG A 297 -27.82 -19.67 -4.96
N PRO A 298 -26.66 -19.07 -5.41
CA PRO A 298 -26.10 -19.57 -6.64
C PRO A 298 -24.68 -20.12 -6.43
N GLU A 299 -24.50 -21.29 -6.98
CA GLU A 299 -23.20 -21.90 -7.25
C GLU A 299 -22.40 -20.96 -8.15
N THR A 300 -21.19 -20.69 -7.79
CA THR A 300 -19.99 -20.52 -8.62
C THR A 300 -19.01 -19.53 -7.97
N GLY A 301 -17.92 -20.06 -7.53
CA GLY A 301 -16.79 -19.32 -6.99
C GLY A 301 -15.79 -20.27 -6.34
N ILE A 302 -15.49 -21.37 -7.05
CA ILE A 302 -14.42 -22.29 -6.64
C ILE A 302 -13.10 -21.53 -6.81
N ILE A 303 -12.42 -21.30 -5.71
CA ILE A 303 -11.00 -20.98 -5.73
C ILE A 303 -10.31 -22.15 -6.42
N LYS A 304 -9.87 -21.95 -7.67
CA LYS A 304 -9.04 -22.94 -8.37
C LYS A 304 -7.69 -22.95 -7.68
N LEU A 305 -7.50 -23.90 -6.78
CA LEU A 305 -6.16 -24.38 -6.43
C LEU A 305 -5.59 -25.01 -7.72
N PRO A 306 -4.34 -24.73 -8.09
CA PRO A 306 -3.71 -25.44 -9.19
C PRO A 306 -3.65 -26.93 -8.84
N PRO A 307 -3.85 -27.84 -9.82
CA PRO A 307 -3.86 -29.26 -9.58
C PRO A 307 -2.47 -29.70 -9.06
N ASN A 308 -2.48 -30.52 -8.01
CA ASN A 308 -1.32 -31.28 -7.59
C ASN A 308 -0.69 -31.97 -8.80
N ALA A 309 0.53 -31.58 -9.16
CA ALA A 309 1.35 -32.42 -10.00
C ALA A 309 1.90 -33.55 -9.12
N ASP A 310 1.28 -34.71 -9.19
CA ASP A 310 1.89 -35.95 -8.79
C ASP A 310 3.19 -36.17 -9.58
N ARG A 311 4.31 -36.13 -8.88
CA ARG A 311 5.45 -37.06 -8.98
C ARG A 311 6.54 -36.66 -8.03
#